data_ad14e2c07b27432a77096dd14eecc9c9
#
_entry.id   ad14e2c07b27432a77096dd14eecc9c9
#
_cell.length_a   1.000
_cell.length_b   1.000
_cell.length_c   1.000
_cell.angle_alpha   90.00
_cell.angle_beta   90.00
_cell.angle_gamma   90.00
#
_symmetry.space_group_name_H-M   'P 1'
#
loop_
_entity.id
_entity.type
_entity.pdbx_description
1 polymer ?
#
loop_
_entity_poly.entity_id
_entity_poly.type
_entity_poly.pdbx_seq_one_letter_code
_entity_poly.pdbx_strand_id
1 'polypeptide(L)'
;MKDKIRGDLPDTIYFSDELNEEFSPMKIEGRKIDENYDYGKSTLGWNLIHFFLYRIVALPIAFVFLKLKYRHKIVNRRALTKNTKKTGLFVFANHTNPVADALIPTFVSFPHQTFVIVHPNNVSIPGLGNITHYLGALPLPDTLGATKNFMNIIKTRISEHKAVMIYPEAHIWPFYTKIRPFSDLSFRYPVQQKVPSFCFTNTYQKRKFSKQPRLVTYVDGPFYPDENLPSKEQKTELRERIYNTMCERAKNSNYEIIKYIRKEND
;
A
#
# COMPACT_ATOMS: atom_id res chain seq x y z
N MET A 1 -7.97 25.72 -15.42
CA MET A 1 -7.28 25.83 -14.10
C MET A 1 -6.77 24.45 -13.76
N LYS A 2 -5.43 24.21 -13.79
CA LYS A 2 -4.86 22.87 -13.50
C LYS A 2 -5.34 22.40 -12.12
N ASP A 3 -5.74 21.13 -12.04
CA ASP A 3 -6.12 20.52 -10.77
C ASP A 3 -4.87 20.45 -9.88
N LYS A 4 -4.90 21.14 -8.74
CA LYS A 4 -3.75 21.23 -7.81
C LYS A 4 -3.30 19.86 -7.26
N ILE A 5 -4.18 18.86 -7.33
CA ILE A 5 -3.89 17.50 -6.88
C ILE A 5 -3.13 16.72 -7.95
N ARG A 6 -3.51 16.89 -9.23
CA ARG A 6 -2.93 16.18 -10.37
C ARG A 6 -1.48 16.62 -10.67
N GLY A 7 -1.16 17.89 -10.48
CA GLY A 7 0.14 18.44 -10.83
C GLY A 7 0.36 18.44 -12.35
N ASP A 8 1.50 17.91 -12.81
CA ASP A 8 1.89 17.88 -14.22
C ASP A 8 1.45 16.61 -14.97
N LEU A 9 0.71 15.71 -14.31
CA LEU A 9 0.16 14.53 -14.96
C LEU A 9 -0.89 14.92 -16.04
N PRO A 10 -1.04 14.13 -17.10
CA PRO A 10 -1.98 14.40 -18.19
C PRO A 10 -3.45 14.31 -17.74
N ASP A 11 -4.36 14.95 -18.50
CA ASP A 11 -5.81 14.84 -18.25
C ASP A 11 -6.36 13.46 -18.64
N THR A 12 -5.72 12.81 -19.61
CA THR A 12 -6.12 11.50 -20.13
C THR A 12 -4.91 10.61 -20.29
N ILE A 13 -5.05 9.36 -19.86
CA ILE A 13 -4.07 8.30 -20.04
C ILE A 13 -4.72 7.21 -20.89
N TYR A 14 -4.03 6.79 -21.95
CA TYR A 14 -4.43 5.68 -22.78
C TYR A 14 -3.64 4.43 -22.37
N PHE A 15 -4.34 3.31 -22.24
CA PHE A 15 -3.73 2.05 -21.82
C PHE A 15 -4.18 0.88 -22.71
N SER A 16 -3.37 -0.16 -22.75
CA SER A 16 -3.65 -1.42 -23.46
C SER A 16 -3.69 -2.61 -22.50
N ASP A 17 -2.80 -2.61 -21.50
CA ASP A 17 -2.63 -3.71 -20.54
C ASP A 17 -2.83 -3.23 -19.11
N GLU A 18 -3.94 -3.67 -18.50
CA GLU A 18 -4.27 -3.32 -17.11
C GLU A 18 -3.35 -3.97 -16.07
N LEU A 19 -2.65 -5.04 -16.44
CA LEU A 19 -1.81 -5.79 -15.50
C LEU A 19 -0.38 -5.23 -15.44
N ASN A 20 0.19 -4.86 -16.59
CA ASN A 20 1.63 -4.63 -16.70
C ASN A 20 2.02 -3.17 -16.97
N GLU A 21 1.08 -2.31 -17.38
CA GLU A 21 1.42 -0.90 -17.63
C GLU A 21 1.60 -0.11 -16.33
N GLU A 22 2.66 0.70 -16.30
CA GLU A 22 3.02 1.58 -15.18
C GLU A 22 2.95 3.05 -15.62
N PHE A 23 2.23 3.87 -14.87
CA PHE A 23 2.10 5.31 -15.12
C PHE A 23 2.69 6.17 -13.99
N SER A 24 3.66 5.61 -13.25
CA SER A 24 4.37 6.38 -12.23
C SER A 24 5.10 7.58 -12.83
N PRO A 25 4.98 8.77 -12.23
CA PRO A 25 5.77 9.91 -12.64
C PRO A 25 7.25 9.78 -12.23
N MET A 26 7.58 8.86 -11.31
CA MET A 26 8.95 8.65 -10.83
C MET A 26 9.69 7.63 -11.70
N LYS A 27 10.77 8.10 -12.33
CA LYS A 27 11.72 7.26 -13.06
C LYS A 27 13.04 7.26 -12.29
N ILE A 28 13.19 6.33 -11.35
CA ILE A 28 14.42 6.15 -10.57
C ILE A 28 14.92 4.75 -10.84
N GLU A 29 16.20 4.60 -11.16
CA GLU A 29 16.82 3.29 -11.27
C GLU A 29 16.99 2.68 -9.87
N GLY A 30 16.45 1.48 -9.67
CA GLY A 30 16.49 0.77 -8.39
C GLY A 30 17.87 0.19 -8.13
N ARG A 31 18.38 0.35 -6.91
CA ARG A 31 19.54 -0.41 -6.47
C ARG A 31 19.19 -1.90 -6.37
N LYS A 32 20.16 -2.76 -6.60
CA LYS A 32 20.00 -4.19 -6.44
C LYS A 32 19.76 -4.54 -4.97
N ILE A 33 18.74 -5.34 -4.73
CA ILE A 33 18.41 -5.88 -3.40
C ILE A 33 18.88 -7.33 -3.34
N ASP A 34 20.12 -7.50 -2.95
CA ASP A 34 20.77 -8.80 -2.79
C ASP A 34 20.72 -9.30 -1.33
N GLU A 35 21.41 -10.38 -1.04
CA GLU A 35 21.48 -11.03 0.27
C GLU A 35 22.15 -10.18 1.36
N ASN A 36 22.90 -9.15 0.99
CA ASN A 36 23.54 -8.22 1.92
C ASN A 36 22.66 -7.05 2.31
N TYR A 37 21.47 -6.93 1.68
CA TYR A 37 20.55 -5.85 1.99
C TYR A 37 20.06 -5.93 3.44
N ASP A 38 20.28 -4.86 4.20
CA ASP A 38 19.80 -4.77 5.58
C ASP A 38 18.35 -4.27 5.63
N TYR A 39 17.43 -5.20 5.92
CA TYR A 39 16.01 -4.89 6.16
C TYR A 39 15.73 -4.24 7.52
N GLY A 40 16.75 -3.92 8.28
CA GLY A 40 16.64 -3.38 9.63
C GLY A 40 16.48 -4.47 10.68
N LYS A 41 17.56 -4.72 11.42
CA LYS A 41 17.55 -5.62 12.56
C LYS A 41 16.82 -4.93 13.72
N SER A 42 15.97 -5.66 14.45
CA SER A 42 15.27 -5.14 15.63
C SER A 42 16.23 -4.99 16.83
N THR A 43 17.33 -4.25 16.67
CA THR A 43 18.23 -3.85 17.74
C THR A 43 17.65 -2.64 18.50
N LEU A 44 18.08 -2.43 19.74
CA LEU A 44 17.63 -1.29 20.54
C LEU A 44 17.89 0.05 19.81
N GLY A 45 19.09 0.24 19.27
CA GLY A 45 19.46 1.46 18.54
C GLY A 45 18.59 1.66 17.29
N TRP A 46 18.37 0.60 16.49
CA TRP A 46 17.51 0.67 15.32
C TRP A 46 16.06 1.02 15.72
N ASN A 47 15.52 0.39 16.75
CA ASN A 47 14.17 0.65 17.25
C ASN A 47 13.98 2.09 17.73
N LEU A 48 14.98 2.69 18.37
CA LEU A 48 14.94 4.09 18.82
C LEU A 48 14.91 5.05 17.62
N ILE A 49 15.79 4.85 16.63
CA ILE A 49 15.84 5.67 15.42
C ILE A 49 14.54 5.51 14.63
N HIS A 50 14.07 4.27 14.43
CA HIS A 50 12.81 3.99 13.76
C HIS A 50 11.62 4.65 14.48
N PHE A 51 11.53 4.52 15.82
CA PHE A 51 10.47 5.17 16.58
C PHE A 51 10.48 6.70 16.38
N PHE A 52 11.65 7.31 16.52
CA PHE A 52 11.80 8.76 16.39
C PHE A 52 11.40 9.23 14.98
N LEU A 53 12.05 8.67 13.94
CA LEU A 53 11.79 9.07 12.55
C LEU A 53 10.34 8.78 12.12
N TYR A 54 9.84 7.61 12.47
CA TYR A 54 8.51 7.17 12.04
C TYR A 54 7.38 7.85 12.82
N ARG A 55 7.47 7.88 14.19
CA ARG A 55 6.37 8.35 15.05
C ARG A 55 6.42 9.85 15.33
N ILE A 56 7.61 10.39 15.51
CA ILE A 56 7.78 11.77 15.96
C ILE A 56 7.92 12.72 14.76
N VAL A 57 8.60 12.28 13.70
CA VAL A 57 8.85 13.13 12.53
C VAL A 57 7.86 12.86 11.40
N ALA A 58 7.88 11.65 10.83
CA ALA A 58 7.14 11.37 9.60
C ALA A 58 5.62 11.37 9.79
N LEU A 59 5.11 10.83 10.90
CA LEU A 59 3.67 10.71 11.13
C LEU A 59 2.96 12.08 11.24
N PRO A 60 3.43 13.07 12.04
CA PRO A 60 2.81 14.40 12.07
C PRO A 60 2.87 15.12 10.73
N ILE A 61 4.01 15.05 10.03
CA ILE A 61 4.17 15.67 8.70
C ILE A 61 3.18 15.06 7.71
N ALA A 62 3.10 13.73 7.66
CA ALA A 62 2.17 13.02 6.79
C ALA A 62 0.70 13.35 7.12
N PHE A 63 0.36 13.47 8.41
CA PHE A 63 -1.00 13.87 8.83
C PHE A 63 -1.37 15.25 8.29
N VAL A 64 -0.52 16.24 8.52
CA VAL A 64 -0.75 17.61 8.04
C VAL A 64 -0.85 17.63 6.51
N PHE A 65 0.07 16.98 5.83
CA PHE A 65 0.08 16.89 4.36
C PHE A 65 -1.20 16.27 3.81
N LEU A 66 -1.62 15.11 4.31
CA LEU A 66 -2.83 14.43 3.85
C LEU A 66 -4.09 15.26 4.14
N LYS A 67 -4.14 15.95 5.28
CA LYS A 67 -5.27 16.82 5.64
C LYS A 67 -5.33 18.08 4.78
N LEU A 68 -4.20 18.73 4.53
CA LEU A 68 -4.18 19.98 3.75
C LEU A 68 -4.36 19.71 2.26
N LYS A 69 -3.59 18.76 1.68
CA LYS A 69 -3.61 18.50 0.24
C LYS A 69 -4.84 17.74 -0.22
N TYR A 70 -5.21 16.67 0.49
CA TYR A 70 -6.25 15.74 0.04
C TYR A 70 -7.54 15.80 0.88
N ARG A 71 -7.58 16.57 1.96
CA ARG A 71 -8.70 16.55 2.93
C ARG A 71 -9.05 15.12 3.35
N HIS A 72 -8.00 14.31 3.53
CA HIS A 72 -8.10 12.88 3.73
C HIS A 72 -9.02 12.50 4.90
N LYS A 73 -9.87 11.51 4.66
CA LYS A 73 -10.78 10.91 5.65
C LYS A 73 -10.62 9.39 5.61
N ILE A 74 -10.55 8.76 6.78
CA ILE A 74 -10.59 7.31 6.93
C ILE A 74 -11.95 6.92 7.49
N VAL A 75 -12.60 5.94 6.85
CA VAL A 75 -13.88 5.36 7.25
C VAL A 75 -13.63 3.96 7.75
N ASN A 76 -14.30 3.59 8.84
CA ASN A 76 -14.27 2.26 9.46
C ASN A 76 -12.88 1.79 9.96
N ARG A 77 -11.96 2.70 10.29
CA ARG A 77 -10.62 2.37 10.82
C ARG A 77 -10.67 1.44 12.04
N ARG A 78 -11.74 1.56 12.85
CA ARG A 78 -11.91 0.73 14.05
C ARG A 78 -12.00 -0.77 13.75
N ALA A 79 -12.43 -1.18 12.55
CA ALA A 79 -12.45 -2.57 12.14
C ALA A 79 -11.06 -3.21 12.28
N LEU A 80 -10.00 -2.50 11.89
CA LEU A 80 -8.63 -2.98 11.99
C LEU A 80 -8.10 -2.95 13.43
N THR A 81 -8.43 -1.93 14.22
CA THR A 81 -7.79 -1.72 15.52
C THR A 81 -8.46 -2.46 16.68
N LYS A 82 -9.74 -2.85 16.53
CA LYS A 82 -10.55 -3.41 17.64
C LYS A 82 -10.04 -4.78 18.12
N ASN A 83 -9.60 -5.64 17.23
CA ASN A 83 -9.30 -7.04 17.51
C ASN A 83 -7.85 -7.47 17.22
N THR A 84 -6.97 -6.54 16.87
CA THR A 84 -5.63 -6.87 16.34
C THR A 84 -4.46 -6.44 17.23
N LYS A 85 -4.71 -5.89 18.42
CA LYS A 85 -3.65 -5.33 19.28
C LYS A 85 -2.53 -6.31 19.64
N LYS A 86 -2.81 -7.62 19.63
CA LYS A 86 -1.90 -8.71 20.03
C LYS A 86 -1.52 -9.63 18.86
N THR A 87 -1.75 -9.23 17.61
CA THR A 87 -1.40 -10.03 16.44
C THR A 87 -0.81 -9.15 15.34
N GLY A 88 0.11 -9.70 14.55
CA GLY A 88 0.49 -9.10 13.29
C GLY A 88 -0.62 -9.25 12.26
N LEU A 89 -0.58 -8.46 11.21
CA LEU A 89 -1.62 -8.47 10.19
C LEU A 89 -1.08 -8.04 8.82
N PHE A 90 -1.79 -8.45 7.77
CA PHE A 90 -1.55 -7.93 6.43
C PHE A 90 -2.63 -6.93 6.04
N VAL A 91 -2.22 -5.93 5.25
CA VAL A 91 -3.13 -4.93 4.70
C VAL A 91 -2.91 -4.85 3.20
N PHE A 92 -4.00 -4.90 2.43
CA PHE A 92 -3.99 -4.78 0.97
C PHE A 92 -4.68 -3.49 0.55
N ALA A 93 -4.24 -2.84 -0.53
CA ALA A 93 -4.92 -1.65 -1.05
C ALA A 93 -4.72 -1.45 -2.55
N ASN A 94 -5.56 -0.59 -3.14
CA ASN A 94 -5.39 -0.11 -4.49
C ASN A 94 -4.26 0.93 -4.58
N HIS A 95 -3.50 0.90 -5.68
CA HIS A 95 -2.29 1.72 -5.87
C HIS A 95 -2.56 2.88 -6.84
N THR A 96 -3.05 4.00 -6.29
CA THR A 96 -3.58 5.09 -7.11
C THR A 96 -3.04 6.48 -6.79
N ASN A 97 -2.19 6.63 -5.78
CA ASN A 97 -1.69 7.96 -5.42
C ASN A 97 -0.18 7.96 -5.17
N PRO A 98 0.61 8.62 -6.04
CA PRO A 98 2.07 8.54 -5.99
C PRO A 98 2.70 8.95 -4.65
N VAL A 99 2.02 9.79 -3.86
CA VAL A 99 2.53 10.28 -2.58
C VAL A 99 1.71 9.74 -1.40
N ALA A 100 0.37 9.80 -1.51
CA ALA A 100 -0.48 9.44 -0.38
C ALA A 100 -0.43 7.93 -0.05
N ASP A 101 -0.17 7.08 -1.05
CA ASP A 101 -0.06 5.63 -0.84
C ASP A 101 1.14 5.24 0.04
N ALA A 102 2.21 6.05 0.05
CA ALA A 102 3.30 5.86 1.01
C ALA A 102 2.93 6.28 2.45
N LEU A 103 1.94 7.15 2.63
CA LEU A 103 1.61 7.78 3.90
C LEU A 103 0.36 7.18 4.58
N ILE A 104 -0.68 6.84 3.81
CA ILE A 104 -1.97 6.35 4.30
C ILE A 104 -1.86 5.08 5.16
N PRO A 105 -1.03 4.07 4.81
CA PRO A 105 -0.95 2.81 5.55
C PRO A 105 -0.69 3.01 7.05
N THR A 106 0.18 3.96 7.39
CA THR A 106 0.48 4.31 8.78
C THR A 106 -0.75 4.75 9.58
N PHE A 107 -1.65 5.51 8.95
CA PHE A 107 -2.86 6.01 9.63
C PHE A 107 -3.97 4.96 9.69
N VAL A 108 -4.08 4.14 8.66
CA VAL A 108 -5.03 3.03 8.63
C VAL A 108 -4.71 2.03 9.74
N SER A 109 -3.46 1.66 9.88
CA SER A 109 -3.02 0.60 10.80
C SER A 109 -2.71 1.10 12.22
N PHE A 110 -2.68 2.41 12.47
CA PHE A 110 -2.36 2.94 13.80
C PHE A 110 -3.26 2.30 14.90
N PRO A 111 -2.75 1.81 16.03
CA PRO A 111 -1.41 2.02 16.60
C PRO A 111 -0.31 1.06 16.10
N HIS A 112 -0.60 0.08 15.24
CA HIS A 112 0.45 -0.75 14.65
C HIS A 112 1.46 0.11 13.89
N GLN A 113 2.72 -0.28 13.93
CA GLN A 113 3.70 0.20 12.98
C GLN A 113 3.49 -0.54 11.66
N THR A 114 3.57 0.18 10.55
CA THR A 114 3.33 -0.39 9.23
C THR A 114 4.63 -0.50 8.45
N PHE A 115 4.85 -1.66 7.88
CA PHE A 115 5.92 -1.93 6.94
C PHE A 115 5.32 -2.15 5.56
N VAL A 116 5.80 -1.42 4.55
CA VAL A 116 5.23 -1.44 3.20
C VAL A 116 6.17 -2.19 2.27
N ILE A 117 5.66 -3.23 1.59
CA ILE A 117 6.40 -3.88 0.51
C ILE A 117 6.46 -2.93 -0.68
N VAL A 118 7.68 -2.63 -1.15
CA VAL A 118 7.93 -1.62 -2.17
C VAL A 118 8.85 -2.15 -3.27
N HIS A 119 8.78 -1.54 -4.45
CA HIS A 119 9.76 -1.76 -5.51
C HIS A 119 11.13 -1.18 -5.09
N PRO A 120 12.29 -1.76 -5.51
CA PRO A 120 13.63 -1.26 -5.21
C PRO A 120 13.85 0.23 -5.50
N ASN A 121 13.17 0.80 -6.48
CA ASN A 121 13.22 2.22 -6.81
C ASN A 121 12.87 3.12 -5.61
N ASN A 122 11.94 2.69 -4.75
CA ASN A 122 11.47 3.48 -3.60
C ASN A 122 12.52 3.61 -2.49
N VAL A 123 13.48 2.68 -2.43
CA VAL A 123 14.61 2.74 -1.48
C VAL A 123 15.88 3.29 -2.14
N SER A 124 15.78 3.76 -3.38
CA SER A 124 16.89 4.32 -4.17
C SER A 124 16.75 5.82 -4.40
N ILE A 125 15.72 6.45 -3.83
CA ILE A 125 15.49 7.89 -3.96
C ILE A 125 16.68 8.68 -3.39
N PRO A 126 17.33 9.57 -4.16
CA PRO A 126 18.46 10.36 -3.69
C PRO A 126 18.14 11.13 -2.40
N GLY A 127 19.03 11.05 -1.41
CA GLY A 127 18.87 11.68 -0.10
C GLY A 127 17.89 10.97 0.86
N LEU A 128 16.81 10.37 0.35
CA LEU A 128 15.79 9.73 1.17
C LEU A 128 15.99 8.20 1.28
N GLY A 129 16.54 7.56 0.25
CA GLY A 129 16.65 6.09 0.16
C GLY A 129 17.32 5.44 1.36
N ASN A 130 18.32 6.09 1.95
CA ASN A 130 19.05 5.55 3.10
C ASN A 130 18.26 5.53 4.42
N ILE A 131 17.18 6.28 4.52
CA ILE A 131 16.34 6.32 5.73
C ILE A 131 15.00 5.59 5.54
N THR A 132 14.67 5.15 4.32
CA THR A 132 13.37 4.53 4.01
C THR A 132 13.12 3.25 4.81
N HIS A 133 14.16 2.47 5.14
CA HIS A 133 14.03 1.29 5.99
C HIS A 133 13.62 1.64 7.42
N TYR A 134 14.05 2.81 7.95
CA TYR A 134 13.55 3.34 9.23
C TYR A 134 12.12 3.87 9.11
N LEU A 135 11.65 4.16 7.89
CA LEU A 135 10.26 4.57 7.64
C LEU A 135 9.34 3.38 7.31
N GLY A 136 9.87 2.16 7.37
CA GLY A 136 9.10 0.93 7.20
C GLY A 136 9.06 0.40 5.77
N ALA A 137 9.96 0.82 4.88
CA ALA A 137 10.04 0.24 3.53
C ALA A 137 10.69 -1.15 3.57
N LEU A 138 10.07 -2.13 2.90
CA LEU A 138 10.56 -3.48 2.68
C LEU A 138 10.69 -3.71 1.15
N PRO A 139 11.85 -3.44 0.54
CA PRO A 139 12.01 -3.63 -0.90
C PRO A 139 11.94 -5.10 -1.29
N LEU A 140 11.34 -5.36 -2.45
CA LEU A 140 11.32 -6.69 -3.05
C LEU A 140 12.75 -7.15 -3.37
N PRO A 141 13.06 -8.44 -3.16
CA PRO A 141 14.37 -9.01 -3.44
C PRO A 141 14.59 -9.27 -4.93
N ASP A 142 15.84 -9.09 -5.40
CA ASP A 142 16.24 -9.37 -6.78
C ASP A 142 16.93 -10.75 -6.94
N THR A 143 17.30 -11.40 -5.83
CA THR A 143 17.98 -12.70 -5.85
C THR A 143 17.28 -13.75 -5.00
N LEU A 144 17.54 -15.03 -5.25
CA LEU A 144 16.98 -16.11 -4.42
C LEU A 144 17.50 -16.07 -2.98
N GLY A 145 18.77 -15.69 -2.76
CA GLY A 145 19.34 -15.51 -1.42
C GLY A 145 18.63 -14.38 -0.66
N ALA A 146 18.42 -13.23 -1.30
CA ALA A 146 17.68 -12.12 -0.73
C ALA A 146 16.21 -12.47 -0.44
N THR A 147 15.59 -13.35 -1.23
CA THR A 147 14.22 -13.81 -1.01
C THR A 147 14.06 -14.47 0.38
N LYS A 148 15.04 -15.27 0.81
CA LYS A 148 15.02 -15.88 2.14
C LYS A 148 15.04 -14.82 3.23
N ASN A 149 15.90 -13.80 3.11
CA ASN A 149 15.98 -12.69 4.06
C ASN A 149 14.68 -11.87 4.09
N PHE A 150 14.11 -11.62 2.92
CA PHE A 150 12.81 -10.93 2.79
C PHE A 150 11.66 -11.71 3.46
N MET A 151 11.60 -13.03 3.28
CA MET A 151 10.59 -13.86 3.95
C MET A 151 10.78 -13.87 5.47
N ASN A 152 12.03 -13.91 5.93
CA ASN A 152 12.35 -13.86 7.36
C ASN A 152 11.93 -12.53 7.98
N ILE A 153 12.20 -11.39 7.31
CA ILE A 153 11.82 -10.08 7.88
C ILE A 153 10.30 -9.92 7.93
N ILE A 154 9.54 -10.38 6.92
CA ILE A 154 8.08 -10.38 6.98
C ILE A 154 7.60 -11.17 8.20
N LYS A 155 8.12 -12.40 8.40
CA LYS A 155 7.78 -13.24 9.56
C LYS A 155 8.11 -12.53 10.88
N THR A 156 9.26 -11.89 10.97
CA THR A 156 9.67 -11.13 12.16
C THR A 156 8.70 -9.98 12.43
N ARG A 157 8.35 -9.17 11.42
CA ARG A 157 7.42 -8.05 11.61
C ARG A 157 6.03 -8.51 12.03
N ILE A 158 5.55 -9.63 11.50
CA ILE A 158 4.28 -10.22 11.91
C ILE A 158 4.34 -10.71 13.37
N SER A 159 5.42 -11.41 13.79
CA SER A 159 5.61 -11.87 15.18
C SER A 159 5.75 -10.71 16.17
N GLU A 160 6.25 -9.57 15.74
CA GLU A 160 6.32 -8.31 16.52
C GLU A 160 4.96 -7.55 16.55
N HIS A 161 3.88 -8.14 16.10
CA HIS A 161 2.55 -7.53 16.03
C HIS A 161 2.48 -6.27 15.16
N LYS A 162 3.28 -6.21 14.09
CA LYS A 162 3.29 -5.11 13.13
C LYS A 162 2.30 -5.38 11.97
N ALA A 163 2.01 -4.33 11.21
CA ALA A 163 1.25 -4.43 9.97
C ALA A 163 2.22 -4.51 8.76
N VAL A 164 1.98 -5.45 7.86
CA VAL A 164 2.68 -5.53 6.57
C VAL A 164 1.71 -5.14 5.47
N MET A 165 2.04 -4.06 4.74
CA MET A 165 1.21 -3.49 3.69
C MET A 165 1.68 -3.93 2.31
N ILE A 166 0.73 -4.28 1.46
CA ILE A 166 0.95 -4.74 0.09
C ILE A 166 -0.01 -4.02 -0.86
N TYR A 167 0.52 -3.53 -1.97
CA TYR A 167 -0.25 -3.06 -3.12
C TYR A 167 -0.28 -4.17 -4.17
N PRO A 168 -1.32 -5.02 -4.22
CA PRO A 168 -1.31 -6.23 -5.06
C PRO A 168 -1.42 -5.91 -6.55
N GLU A 169 -1.85 -4.70 -6.91
CA GLU A 169 -1.87 -4.20 -8.29
C GLU A 169 -0.46 -3.98 -8.87
N ALA A 170 0.60 -4.00 -8.03
CA ALA A 170 2.02 -3.80 -8.31
C ALA A 170 2.35 -2.42 -8.92
N HIS A 171 1.77 -2.08 -10.07
CA HIS A 171 2.01 -0.83 -10.80
C HIS A 171 1.07 0.29 -10.35
N ILE A 172 1.56 1.52 -10.30
CA ILE A 172 0.71 2.65 -9.93
C ILE A 172 0.00 3.25 -11.14
N TRP A 173 -1.31 3.44 -11.00
CA TRP A 173 -2.13 4.20 -11.94
C TRP A 173 -2.65 5.47 -11.25
N PRO A 174 -2.00 6.62 -11.44
CA PRO A 174 -2.33 7.83 -10.69
C PRO A 174 -3.80 8.21 -10.79
N PHE A 175 -4.45 8.32 -9.64
CA PHE A 175 -5.86 8.74 -9.49
C PHE A 175 -6.89 7.83 -10.19
N TYR A 176 -6.53 6.58 -10.50
CA TYR A 176 -7.48 5.62 -11.04
C TYR A 176 -8.59 5.34 -10.03
N THR A 177 -9.81 5.27 -10.50
CA THR A 177 -11.00 5.20 -9.63
C THR A 177 -11.62 3.80 -9.51
N LYS A 178 -11.11 2.85 -10.28
CA LYS A 178 -11.51 1.43 -10.22
C LYS A 178 -10.39 0.60 -9.57
N ILE A 179 -10.61 -0.70 -9.45
CA ILE A 179 -9.60 -1.67 -9.00
C ILE A 179 -9.12 -2.44 -10.21
N ARG A 180 -7.80 -2.46 -10.42
CA ARG A 180 -7.20 -3.26 -11.48
C ARG A 180 -7.13 -4.72 -11.06
N PRO A 181 -7.19 -5.66 -12.00
CA PRO A 181 -6.99 -7.06 -11.69
C PRO A 181 -5.58 -7.29 -11.12
N PHE A 182 -5.44 -8.21 -10.18
CA PHE A 182 -4.17 -8.59 -9.59
C PHE A 182 -4.13 -10.08 -9.25
N SER A 183 -2.91 -10.63 -9.20
CA SER A 183 -2.69 -12.05 -8.90
C SER A 183 -2.88 -12.38 -7.42
N ASP A 184 -2.98 -13.67 -7.11
CA ASP A 184 -3.06 -14.17 -5.74
C ASP A 184 -1.69 -14.40 -5.07
N LEU A 185 -0.57 -14.06 -5.73
CA LEU A 185 0.78 -14.38 -5.27
C LEU A 185 1.11 -13.81 -3.89
N SER A 186 0.71 -12.58 -3.62
CA SER A 186 0.97 -11.93 -2.33
C SER A 186 0.10 -12.47 -1.19
N PHE A 187 -1.00 -13.13 -1.51
CA PHE A 187 -1.91 -13.71 -0.52
C PHE A 187 -1.36 -15.00 0.13
N ARG A 188 -0.27 -15.56 -0.41
CA ARG A 188 0.48 -16.62 0.25
C ARG A 188 1.00 -16.21 1.64
N TYR A 189 1.32 -14.93 1.84
CA TYR A 189 1.88 -14.47 3.12
C TYR A 189 0.89 -14.62 4.29
N PRO A 190 -0.34 -14.08 4.25
CA PRO A 190 -1.30 -14.29 5.34
C PRO A 190 -1.69 -15.74 5.51
N VAL A 191 -1.79 -16.54 4.43
CA VAL A 191 -2.07 -17.98 4.50
C VAL A 191 -0.95 -18.70 5.27
N GLN A 192 0.32 -18.47 4.92
CA GLN A 192 1.46 -19.10 5.59
C GLN A 192 1.62 -18.66 7.05
N GLN A 193 1.29 -17.41 7.37
CA GLN A 193 1.46 -16.84 8.72
C GLN A 193 0.20 -17.04 9.60
N LYS A 194 -0.92 -17.50 9.02
CA LYS A 194 -2.22 -17.69 9.71
C LYS A 194 -2.68 -16.47 10.50
N VAL A 195 -2.52 -15.28 9.91
CA VAL A 195 -2.89 -14.01 10.52
C VAL A 195 -3.97 -13.28 9.71
N PRO A 196 -4.74 -12.37 10.35
CA PRO A 196 -5.80 -11.64 9.65
C PRO A 196 -5.25 -10.74 8.55
N SER A 197 -6.02 -10.63 7.49
CA SER A 197 -5.87 -9.65 6.44
C SER A 197 -6.94 -8.58 6.54
N PHE A 198 -6.59 -7.37 6.14
CA PHE A 198 -7.50 -6.26 5.95
C PHE A 198 -7.29 -5.70 4.56
N CYS A 199 -8.26 -4.95 4.06
CA CYS A 199 -8.01 -4.09 2.92
C CYS A 199 -8.45 -2.67 3.20
N PHE A 200 -7.86 -1.72 2.47
CA PHE A 200 -8.44 -0.41 2.35
C PHE A 200 -8.51 0.03 0.88
N THR A 201 -9.54 0.81 0.58
CA THR A 201 -9.77 1.32 -0.77
C THR A 201 -9.76 2.84 -0.74
N ASN A 202 -8.84 3.42 -1.47
CA ASN A 202 -8.76 4.85 -1.72
C ASN A 202 -9.76 5.25 -2.80
N THR A 203 -10.60 6.24 -2.51
CA THR A 203 -11.61 6.76 -3.42
C THR A 203 -11.52 8.28 -3.51
N TYR A 204 -11.83 8.83 -4.69
CA TYR A 204 -11.84 10.27 -4.94
C TYR A 204 -13.27 10.77 -5.00
N GLN A 205 -13.64 11.67 -4.08
CA GLN A 205 -15.02 12.10 -3.91
C GLN A 205 -15.19 13.61 -4.06
N LYS A 206 -16.27 14.03 -4.73
CA LYS A 206 -16.66 15.43 -4.85
C LYS A 206 -16.89 16.05 -3.48
N ARG A 207 -16.61 17.34 -3.37
CA ARG A 207 -16.93 18.14 -2.20
C ARG A 207 -17.98 19.17 -2.56
N LYS A 208 -18.95 19.38 -1.63
CA LYS A 208 -20.10 20.26 -1.87
C LYS A 208 -19.71 21.70 -2.26
N PHE A 209 -18.64 22.24 -1.65
CA PHE A 209 -18.21 23.63 -1.83
C PHE A 209 -16.76 23.76 -2.30
N SER A 210 -16.26 22.81 -3.09
CA SER A 210 -14.89 22.86 -3.59
C SER A 210 -14.74 22.12 -4.91
N LYS A 211 -13.98 22.71 -5.83
CA LYS A 211 -13.57 22.05 -7.09
C LYS A 211 -12.55 20.94 -6.88
N GLN A 212 -11.84 20.94 -5.73
CA GLN A 212 -10.88 19.90 -5.40
C GLN A 212 -11.59 18.71 -4.73
N PRO A 213 -11.31 17.47 -5.12
CA PRO A 213 -11.90 16.29 -4.50
C PRO A 213 -11.37 16.08 -3.08
N ARG A 214 -11.99 15.14 -2.38
CA ARG A 214 -11.51 14.57 -1.14
C ARG A 214 -11.03 13.16 -1.41
N LEU A 215 -9.91 12.79 -0.79
CA LEU A 215 -9.47 11.39 -0.71
C LEU A 215 -10.15 10.73 0.49
N VAL A 216 -10.92 9.68 0.25
CA VAL A 216 -11.59 8.89 1.29
C VAL A 216 -11.10 7.45 1.22
N THR A 217 -10.57 6.97 2.33
CA THR A 217 -10.07 5.60 2.50
C THR A 217 -11.06 4.78 3.30
N TYR A 218 -11.61 3.72 2.72
CA TYR A 218 -12.49 2.75 3.39
C TYR A 218 -11.67 1.55 3.86
N VAL A 219 -11.84 1.16 5.11
CA VAL A 219 -11.15 0.02 5.73
C VAL A 219 -12.13 -1.12 5.92
N ASP A 220 -11.80 -2.30 5.46
CA ASP A 220 -12.63 -3.51 5.55
C ASP A 220 -11.79 -4.71 6.05
N GLY A 221 -12.46 -5.66 6.70
CA GLY A 221 -11.89 -6.84 7.33
C GLY A 221 -12.38 -6.99 8.79
N PRO A 222 -11.84 -7.97 9.53
CA PRO A 222 -10.77 -8.91 9.15
C PRO A 222 -11.22 -9.98 8.15
N PHE A 223 -10.31 -10.37 7.27
CA PHE A 223 -10.42 -11.54 6.41
C PHE A 223 -9.43 -12.59 6.89
N TYR A 224 -9.89 -13.79 7.15
CA TYR A 224 -9.03 -14.92 7.50
C TYR A 224 -8.98 -15.92 6.34
N PRO A 225 -7.83 -16.57 6.09
CA PRO A 225 -7.79 -17.73 5.20
C PRO A 225 -8.79 -18.79 5.67
N ASP A 226 -9.47 -19.46 4.75
CA ASP A 226 -10.35 -20.59 5.08
C ASP A 226 -9.49 -21.84 5.27
N GLU A 227 -9.27 -22.23 6.51
CA GLU A 227 -8.44 -23.39 6.88
C GLU A 227 -9.00 -24.74 6.40
N ASN A 228 -10.26 -24.80 5.97
CA ASN A 228 -10.86 -26.01 5.39
C ASN A 228 -10.42 -26.26 3.94
N LEU A 229 -9.84 -25.25 3.28
CA LEU A 229 -9.37 -25.33 1.90
C LEU A 229 -7.87 -25.70 1.83
N PRO A 230 -7.43 -26.38 0.77
CA PRO A 230 -6.00 -26.52 0.47
C PRO A 230 -5.30 -25.14 0.34
N SER A 231 -4.06 -25.04 0.76
CA SER A 231 -3.32 -23.75 0.79
C SER A 231 -3.32 -22.97 -0.54
N LYS A 232 -3.36 -23.68 -1.67
CA LYS A 232 -3.46 -23.05 -2.99
C LYS A 232 -4.82 -22.36 -3.17
N GLU A 233 -5.88 -22.99 -2.72
CA GLU A 233 -7.25 -22.47 -2.83
C GLU A 233 -7.50 -21.38 -1.78
N GLN A 234 -6.95 -21.51 -0.57
CA GLN A 234 -7.04 -20.48 0.48
C GLN A 234 -6.57 -19.10 -0.01
N LYS A 235 -5.43 -19.04 -0.72
CA LYS A 235 -4.90 -17.75 -1.20
C LYS A 235 -5.77 -17.16 -2.31
N THR A 236 -6.31 -17.98 -3.20
CA THR A 236 -7.19 -17.53 -4.29
C THR A 236 -8.52 -17.03 -3.73
N GLU A 237 -9.12 -17.79 -2.81
CA GLU A 237 -10.37 -17.43 -2.13
C GLU A 237 -10.23 -16.11 -1.34
N LEU A 238 -9.15 -15.99 -0.55
CA LEU A 238 -8.88 -14.77 0.22
C LEU A 238 -8.67 -13.56 -0.71
N ARG A 239 -7.97 -13.74 -1.84
CA ARG A 239 -7.79 -12.71 -2.86
C ARG A 239 -9.13 -12.29 -3.44
N GLU A 240 -10.02 -13.23 -3.81
CA GLU A 240 -11.33 -12.91 -4.38
C GLU A 240 -12.21 -12.11 -3.41
N ARG A 241 -12.27 -12.50 -2.13
CA ARG A 241 -13.03 -11.73 -1.14
C ARG A 241 -12.52 -10.30 -1.00
N ILE A 242 -11.19 -10.12 -0.93
CA ILE A 242 -10.58 -8.81 -0.79
C ILE A 242 -10.78 -7.99 -2.08
N TYR A 243 -10.56 -8.59 -3.25
CA TYR A 243 -10.76 -7.93 -4.54
C TYR A 243 -12.20 -7.43 -4.72
N ASN A 244 -13.19 -8.30 -4.48
CA ASN A 244 -14.59 -7.96 -4.59
C ASN A 244 -14.98 -6.84 -3.61
N THR A 245 -14.48 -6.89 -2.38
CA THR A 245 -14.70 -5.84 -1.38
C THR A 245 -14.12 -4.50 -1.83
N MET A 246 -12.90 -4.50 -2.37
CA MET A 246 -12.27 -3.29 -2.90
C MET A 246 -13.05 -2.74 -4.11
N CYS A 247 -13.52 -3.60 -5.03
CA CYS A 247 -14.35 -3.21 -6.17
C CYS A 247 -15.65 -2.53 -5.71
N GLU A 248 -16.34 -3.08 -4.71
CA GLU A 248 -17.54 -2.45 -4.14
C GLU A 248 -17.23 -1.09 -3.52
N ARG A 249 -16.12 -0.95 -2.78
CA ARG A 249 -15.72 0.33 -2.20
C ARG A 249 -15.33 1.35 -3.26
N ALA A 250 -14.69 0.94 -4.35
CA ALA A 250 -14.28 1.82 -5.44
C ALA A 250 -15.47 2.55 -6.10
N LYS A 251 -16.67 1.97 -6.10
CA LYS A 251 -17.92 2.60 -6.57
C LYS A 251 -18.27 3.91 -5.84
N ASN A 252 -17.68 4.16 -4.67
CA ASN A 252 -17.82 5.44 -3.96
C ASN A 252 -17.00 6.58 -4.61
N SER A 253 -16.11 6.29 -5.56
CA SER A 253 -15.44 7.32 -6.34
C SER A 253 -16.45 8.00 -7.27
N ASN A 254 -16.59 9.31 -7.13
CA ASN A 254 -17.49 10.13 -7.95
C ASN A 254 -16.82 11.38 -8.51
N TYR A 255 -15.48 11.41 -8.48
CA TYR A 255 -14.65 12.44 -9.08
C TYR A 255 -13.48 11.81 -9.82
N GLU A 256 -13.43 12.03 -11.12
CA GLU A 256 -12.35 11.56 -11.98
C GLU A 256 -11.33 12.68 -12.16
N ILE A 257 -10.09 12.46 -11.70
CA ILE A 257 -9.00 13.44 -11.80
C ILE A 257 -8.25 13.25 -13.12
N ILE A 258 -8.06 11.99 -13.53
CA ILE A 258 -7.45 11.57 -14.78
C ILE A 258 -8.41 10.58 -15.45
N LYS A 259 -8.71 10.81 -16.72
CA LYS A 259 -9.51 9.89 -17.52
C LYS A 259 -8.61 8.77 -18.06
N TYR A 260 -9.03 7.53 -17.86
CA TYR A 260 -8.34 6.36 -18.40
C TYR A 260 -9.16 5.77 -19.54
N ILE A 261 -8.55 5.63 -20.72
CA ILE A 261 -9.19 5.12 -21.93
C ILE A 261 -8.40 3.91 -22.43
N ARG A 262 -9.08 2.78 -22.58
CA ARG A 262 -8.47 1.60 -23.20
C ARG A 262 -8.28 1.88 -24.69
N LYS A 263 -7.09 1.61 -25.21
CA LYS A 263 -6.85 1.65 -26.65
C LYS A 263 -7.64 0.52 -27.29
N GLU A 264 -8.33 0.83 -28.37
CA GLU A 264 -8.89 -0.21 -29.24
C GLU A 264 -7.68 -0.90 -29.92
N ASN A 265 -7.66 -2.23 -29.88
CA ASN A 265 -6.67 -2.98 -30.65
C ASN A 265 -7.11 -2.87 -32.11
N ASP A 266 -6.31 -2.19 -32.93
CA ASP A 266 -6.43 -2.21 -34.39
C ASP A 266 -6.17 -3.62 -34.94
#